data_5fe197780fd000d3c45c70227a911c3f
#
_entry.id   5fe197780fd000d3c45c70227a911c3f
#
_cell.length_a   1.000
_cell.length_b   1.000
_cell.length_c   1.000
_cell.angle_alpha   90.00
_cell.angle_beta   90.00
_cell.angle_gamma   90.00
#
_symmetry.space_group_name_H-M   'P 1'
#
loop_
_entity.id
_entity.type
_entity.pdbx_description
1 polymer ?
#
loop_
_entity_poly.entity_id
_entity_poly.type
_entity_poly.pdbx_seq_one_letter_code
_entity_poly.pdbx_strand_id
1 'polypeptide(L)'
;MNSTHSDSPRWFWIAVLWSAVGLFEATQTVFVMRAEGMQHAWVALFFTLLLSWLPWALATPLVLRLGRKYPPAQWRRLSTWGVHLAGCAAVGLIYTAWVSLWEELFNPYALSPGPDSFAQLWLHKFLGGLLAYAILYSIILLVGYMLQSREQLTRQQTETARLNEQLSKAQLNALRRQIEPHFLFNTLNAIAGLVREQRNDAAVTMIAGLSDFLRRVVQDSDKQQVPLEEELEFTRKYLDIQKVRFADRLQFTVDAPSELLVAQVPSLILQPMVENAVKHGIAKRVQGGAIRIAAVRSNGMLRLDVYNDGPCLSANWENHSGVGMANVRTRLKSLYGAKFGLTMQNRAPDGVEVSLSLPYVLGDSEGNTP
;
A
#
# COMPACT_ATOMS: atom_id res chain seq x y z
N MET A 1 -12.76 -15.78 -9.82
CA MET A 1 -14.11 -15.96 -9.27
C MET A 1 -14.96 -14.82 -9.74
N ASN A 2 -15.81 -15.07 -10.74
CA ASN A 2 -16.72 -14.11 -11.34
C ASN A 2 -17.81 -13.74 -10.34
N SER A 3 -17.75 -12.54 -9.77
CA SER A 3 -18.88 -11.97 -9.05
C SER A 3 -19.89 -11.48 -10.07
N THR A 4 -20.92 -12.28 -10.33
CA THR A 4 -22.17 -11.82 -10.91
C THR A 4 -22.84 -10.86 -9.93
N HIS A 5 -22.38 -9.60 -9.92
CA HIS A 5 -23.13 -8.53 -9.28
C HIS A 5 -24.45 -8.40 -10.02
N SER A 6 -25.53 -8.79 -9.34
CA SER A 6 -26.90 -8.68 -9.80
C SER A 6 -27.19 -7.23 -10.21
N ASP A 7 -27.41 -6.98 -11.50
CA ASP A 7 -27.86 -5.68 -12.04
C ASP A 7 -29.28 -5.31 -11.56
N SER A 8 -29.95 -6.18 -10.83
CA SER A 8 -31.32 -6.02 -10.36
C SER A 8 -31.61 -4.74 -9.54
N PRO A 9 -30.75 -4.30 -8.58
CA PRO A 9 -31.07 -3.09 -7.81
C PRO A 9 -31.01 -1.79 -8.63
N ARG A 10 -30.18 -1.75 -9.70
CA ARG A 10 -30.06 -0.53 -10.53
C ARG A 10 -31.30 -0.28 -11.38
N TRP A 11 -31.87 -1.32 -11.98
CA TRP A 11 -33.12 -1.23 -12.74
C TRP A 11 -34.29 -0.82 -11.88
N PHE A 12 -34.38 -1.33 -10.67
CA PHE A 12 -35.42 -0.93 -9.72
C PHE A 12 -35.38 0.57 -9.44
N TRP A 13 -34.23 1.14 -9.14
CA TRP A 13 -34.11 2.58 -8.85
C TRP A 13 -34.35 3.46 -10.08
N ILE A 14 -33.99 3.01 -11.28
CA ILE A 14 -34.32 3.70 -12.53
C ILE A 14 -35.84 3.72 -12.72
N ALA A 15 -36.50 2.58 -12.56
CA ALA A 15 -37.96 2.48 -12.67
C ALA A 15 -38.69 3.36 -11.64
N VAL A 16 -38.24 3.33 -10.38
CA VAL A 16 -38.79 4.18 -9.30
C VAL A 16 -38.64 5.66 -9.63
N LEU A 17 -37.46 6.08 -10.07
CA LEU A 17 -37.18 7.48 -10.42
C LEU A 17 -38.11 7.97 -11.54
N TRP A 18 -38.16 7.24 -12.65
CA TRP A 18 -38.97 7.68 -13.82
C TRP A 18 -40.47 7.57 -13.55
N SER A 19 -40.91 6.58 -12.75
CA SER A 19 -42.32 6.51 -12.31
C SER A 19 -42.68 7.70 -11.42
N ALA A 20 -41.80 8.14 -10.53
CA ALA A 20 -42.01 9.30 -9.68
C ALA A 20 -42.09 10.59 -10.50
N VAL A 21 -41.22 10.76 -11.51
CA VAL A 21 -41.25 11.91 -12.43
C VAL A 21 -42.55 11.92 -13.24
N GLY A 22 -42.93 10.79 -13.81
CA GLY A 22 -44.17 10.68 -14.57
C GLY A 22 -45.43 10.91 -13.71
N LEU A 23 -45.46 10.40 -12.50
CA LEU A 23 -46.55 10.62 -11.56
C LEU A 23 -46.67 12.10 -11.17
N PHE A 24 -45.53 12.75 -10.91
CA PHE A 24 -45.49 14.16 -10.56
C PHE A 24 -46.03 15.02 -11.74
N GLU A 25 -45.51 14.82 -12.96
CA GLU A 25 -45.95 15.55 -14.13
C GLU A 25 -47.44 15.34 -14.42
N ALA A 26 -47.91 14.09 -14.44
CA ALA A 26 -49.31 13.77 -14.70
C ALA A 26 -50.24 14.42 -13.66
N THR A 27 -49.86 14.37 -12.38
CA THR A 27 -50.67 14.97 -11.30
C THR A 27 -50.67 16.46 -11.39
N GLN A 28 -49.50 17.11 -11.59
CA GLN A 28 -49.38 18.56 -11.72
C GLN A 28 -50.14 19.09 -12.92
N THR A 29 -49.95 18.47 -14.08
CA THR A 29 -50.63 18.95 -15.34
C THR A 29 -52.14 18.82 -15.26
N VAL A 30 -52.65 17.67 -14.77
CA VAL A 30 -54.11 17.49 -14.59
C VAL A 30 -54.69 18.50 -13.57
N PHE A 31 -53.95 18.75 -12.49
CA PHE A 31 -54.41 19.71 -11.47
C PHE A 31 -54.45 21.13 -12.01
N VAL A 32 -53.41 21.60 -12.72
CA VAL A 32 -53.33 22.96 -13.31
C VAL A 32 -54.41 23.16 -14.32
N MET A 33 -54.53 22.27 -15.33
CA MET A 33 -55.53 22.39 -16.41
C MET A 33 -56.96 22.36 -15.86
N ARG A 34 -57.19 21.57 -14.82
CA ARG A 34 -58.52 21.52 -14.15
C ARG A 34 -58.82 22.82 -13.41
N ALA A 35 -57.82 23.43 -12.76
CA ALA A 35 -57.96 24.71 -12.06
C ALA A 35 -58.18 25.86 -13.06
N GLU A 36 -57.68 25.77 -14.27
CA GLU A 36 -57.90 26.73 -15.36
C GLU A 36 -59.24 26.54 -16.10
N GLY A 37 -60.05 25.56 -15.64
CA GLY A 37 -61.36 25.30 -16.19
C GLY A 37 -61.38 24.58 -17.53
N MET A 38 -60.27 24.00 -17.95
CA MET A 38 -60.17 23.24 -19.20
C MET A 38 -60.99 21.94 -19.13
N GLN A 39 -61.49 21.51 -20.29
CA GLN A 39 -62.26 20.28 -20.42
C GLN A 39 -61.45 19.23 -21.19
N HIS A 40 -60.99 18.21 -20.50
CA HIS A 40 -60.16 17.16 -21.11
C HIS A 40 -60.61 15.76 -20.67
N ALA A 41 -60.16 14.71 -21.35
CA ALA A 41 -60.33 13.33 -20.93
C ALA A 41 -59.32 13.01 -19.80
N TRP A 42 -59.62 13.41 -18.56
CA TRP A 42 -58.72 13.45 -17.43
C TRP A 42 -57.99 12.12 -17.15
N VAL A 43 -58.70 11.00 -17.26
CA VAL A 43 -58.11 9.68 -17.04
C VAL A 43 -57.13 9.35 -18.15
N ALA A 44 -57.51 9.55 -19.41
CA ALA A 44 -56.61 9.33 -20.57
C ALA A 44 -55.41 10.24 -20.47
N LEU A 45 -55.59 11.54 -20.17
CA LEU A 45 -54.51 12.51 -20.03
C LEU A 45 -53.52 12.09 -18.92
N PHE A 46 -54.01 11.70 -17.77
CA PHE A 46 -53.17 11.26 -16.67
C PHE A 46 -52.28 10.05 -17.06
N PHE A 47 -52.85 9.01 -17.65
CA PHE A 47 -52.12 7.82 -18.03
C PHE A 47 -51.18 8.10 -19.23
N THR A 48 -51.54 8.93 -20.17
CA THR A 48 -50.66 9.35 -21.27
C THR A 48 -49.43 10.06 -20.76
N LEU A 49 -49.59 11.01 -19.83
CA LEU A 49 -48.47 11.72 -19.20
C LEU A 49 -47.62 10.80 -18.32
N LEU A 50 -48.23 9.91 -17.55
CA LEU A 50 -47.50 8.94 -16.72
C LEU A 50 -46.63 8.02 -17.61
N LEU A 51 -47.18 7.48 -18.69
CA LEU A 51 -46.50 6.55 -19.59
C LEU A 51 -45.54 7.24 -20.56
N SER A 52 -45.61 8.57 -20.71
CA SER A 52 -44.71 9.32 -21.57
C SER A 52 -43.24 9.13 -21.23
N TRP A 53 -42.92 8.90 -19.94
CA TRP A 53 -41.56 8.74 -19.46
C TRP A 53 -40.93 7.32 -19.63
N LEU A 54 -41.73 6.34 -20.11
CA LEU A 54 -41.28 4.98 -20.34
C LEU A 54 -40.06 4.90 -21.29
N PRO A 55 -39.99 5.63 -22.44
CA PRO A 55 -38.80 5.59 -23.29
C PRO A 55 -37.53 6.07 -22.60
N TRP A 56 -37.61 7.09 -21.73
CA TRP A 56 -36.46 7.57 -20.96
C TRP A 56 -36.02 6.55 -19.89
N ALA A 57 -36.98 5.89 -19.25
CA ALA A 57 -36.67 4.80 -18.32
C ALA A 57 -35.88 3.67 -19.00
N LEU A 58 -36.30 3.25 -20.20
CA LEU A 58 -35.67 2.23 -21.00
C LEU A 58 -34.34 2.68 -21.62
N ALA A 59 -34.22 3.97 -21.99
CA ALA A 59 -33.00 4.55 -22.57
C ALA A 59 -31.90 4.79 -21.53
N THR A 60 -32.26 5.07 -20.29
CA THR A 60 -31.29 5.41 -19.21
C THR A 60 -30.13 4.42 -19.08
N PRO A 61 -30.32 3.10 -18.98
CA PRO A 61 -29.21 2.16 -18.88
C PRO A 61 -28.35 2.12 -20.15
N LEU A 62 -28.94 2.37 -21.33
CA LEU A 62 -28.19 2.47 -22.58
C LEU A 62 -27.33 3.73 -22.60
N VAL A 63 -27.86 4.87 -22.19
CA VAL A 63 -27.13 6.13 -22.06
C VAL A 63 -25.97 5.99 -21.08
N LEU A 64 -26.19 5.33 -19.93
CA LEU A 64 -25.14 5.05 -18.95
C LEU A 64 -24.06 4.11 -19.48
N ARG A 65 -24.42 3.12 -20.31
CA ARG A 65 -23.44 2.25 -21.01
C ARG A 65 -22.62 3.04 -22.03
N LEU A 66 -23.27 3.90 -22.82
CA LEU A 66 -22.59 4.78 -23.76
C LEU A 66 -21.63 5.74 -23.05
N GLY A 67 -22.05 6.33 -21.93
CA GLY A 67 -21.21 7.21 -21.11
C GLY A 67 -19.98 6.50 -20.55
N ARG A 68 -20.09 5.20 -20.22
CA ARG A 68 -18.92 4.39 -19.79
C ARG A 68 -17.97 4.07 -20.95
N LYS A 69 -18.52 3.75 -22.14
CA LYS A 69 -17.69 3.40 -23.30
C LYS A 69 -17.05 4.63 -23.95
N TYR A 70 -17.75 5.76 -23.94
CA TYR A 70 -17.31 7.03 -24.49
C TYR A 70 -17.39 8.12 -23.41
N PRO A 71 -16.45 8.13 -22.44
CA PRO A 71 -16.56 9.02 -21.27
C PRO A 71 -16.45 10.50 -21.68
N PRO A 72 -17.27 11.39 -21.10
CA PRO A 72 -17.20 12.84 -21.35
C PRO A 72 -15.82 13.45 -21.07
N ALA A 73 -15.01 12.82 -20.21
CA ALA A 73 -13.63 13.25 -19.95
C ALA A 73 -12.73 13.20 -21.21
N GLN A 74 -13.12 12.43 -22.25
CA GLN A 74 -12.45 12.38 -23.54
C GLN A 74 -13.04 13.38 -24.56
N TRP A 75 -13.44 14.55 -24.10
CA TRP A 75 -14.08 15.61 -24.90
C TRP A 75 -13.29 16.06 -26.13
N ARG A 76 -11.99 15.84 -26.17
CA ARG A 76 -11.14 16.13 -27.35
C ARG A 76 -11.37 15.18 -28.53
N ARG A 77 -12.03 14.05 -28.33
CA ARG A 77 -12.31 13.08 -29.39
C ARG A 77 -13.66 13.42 -30.03
N LEU A 78 -13.66 13.82 -31.30
CA LEU A 78 -14.89 14.11 -32.10
C LEU A 78 -15.86 12.93 -32.12
N SER A 79 -15.35 11.68 -32.09
CA SER A 79 -16.16 10.47 -32.01
C SER A 79 -17.05 10.40 -30.75
N THR A 80 -16.57 10.90 -29.61
CA THR A 80 -17.34 10.95 -28.36
C THR A 80 -18.57 11.83 -28.50
N TRP A 81 -18.39 13.02 -29.06
CA TRP A 81 -19.48 13.94 -29.32
C TRP A 81 -20.49 13.41 -30.35
N GLY A 82 -19.98 12.80 -31.44
CA GLY A 82 -20.83 12.20 -32.46
C GLY A 82 -21.73 11.10 -31.90
N VAL A 83 -21.19 10.21 -31.04
CA VAL A 83 -21.96 9.13 -30.41
C VAL A 83 -23.01 9.67 -29.45
N HIS A 84 -22.70 10.69 -28.65
CA HIS A 84 -23.66 11.26 -27.69
C HIS A 84 -24.73 12.11 -28.38
N LEU A 85 -24.39 12.86 -29.43
CA LEU A 85 -25.37 13.58 -30.25
C LEU A 85 -26.33 12.63 -30.94
N ALA A 86 -25.81 11.56 -31.56
CA ALA A 86 -26.66 10.55 -32.21
C ALA A 86 -27.53 9.81 -31.18
N GLY A 87 -26.98 9.47 -30.01
CA GLY A 87 -27.74 8.84 -28.91
C GLY A 87 -28.85 9.74 -28.38
N CYS A 88 -28.57 11.03 -28.16
CA CYS A 88 -29.57 12.01 -27.73
C CYS A 88 -30.68 12.17 -28.75
N ALA A 89 -30.33 12.33 -30.04
CA ALA A 89 -31.29 12.43 -31.13
C ALA A 89 -32.17 11.18 -31.24
N ALA A 90 -31.57 9.99 -31.17
CA ALA A 90 -32.30 8.72 -31.23
C ALA A 90 -33.31 8.57 -30.06
N VAL A 91 -32.89 8.87 -28.81
CA VAL A 91 -33.79 8.83 -27.65
C VAL A 91 -34.93 9.89 -27.82
N GLY A 92 -34.60 11.10 -28.25
CA GLY A 92 -35.60 12.14 -28.49
C GLY A 92 -36.61 11.75 -29.56
N LEU A 93 -36.18 11.18 -30.70
CA LEU A 93 -37.05 10.69 -31.76
C LEU A 93 -37.98 9.57 -31.27
N ILE A 94 -37.45 8.60 -30.51
CA ILE A 94 -38.25 7.50 -29.96
C ILE A 94 -39.26 8.02 -28.92
N TYR A 95 -38.83 8.94 -28.05
CA TYR A 95 -39.68 9.57 -27.05
C TYR A 95 -40.83 10.31 -27.69
N THR A 96 -40.58 11.19 -28.69
CA THR A 96 -41.61 11.97 -29.35
C THR A 96 -42.54 11.11 -30.18
N ALA A 97 -42.04 10.06 -30.84
CA ALA A 97 -42.90 9.10 -31.53
C ALA A 97 -43.86 8.38 -30.57
N TRP A 98 -43.32 7.96 -29.40
CA TRP A 98 -44.12 7.34 -28.35
C TRP A 98 -45.22 8.27 -27.85
N VAL A 99 -44.89 9.49 -27.49
CA VAL A 99 -45.87 10.48 -26.99
C VAL A 99 -46.92 10.82 -28.06
N SER A 100 -46.49 11.06 -29.31
CA SER A 100 -47.43 11.36 -30.41
C SER A 100 -48.39 10.20 -30.72
N LEU A 101 -47.91 8.95 -30.59
CA LEU A 101 -48.76 7.76 -30.78
C LEU A 101 -49.86 7.68 -29.72
N TRP A 102 -49.50 7.93 -28.45
CA TRP A 102 -50.48 7.92 -27.34
C TRP A 102 -51.52 9.06 -27.50
N GLU A 103 -51.06 10.23 -27.91
CA GLU A 103 -51.97 11.35 -28.17
C GLU A 103 -52.94 11.09 -29.32
N GLU A 104 -52.46 10.47 -30.40
CA GLU A 104 -53.32 10.12 -31.55
C GLU A 104 -54.36 9.03 -31.17
N LEU A 105 -53.91 8.00 -30.39
CA LEU A 105 -54.77 6.89 -29.98
C LEU A 105 -55.86 7.29 -29.00
N PHE A 106 -55.56 8.14 -28.04
CA PHE A 106 -56.42 8.41 -26.88
C PHE A 106 -57.04 9.82 -26.89
N ASN A 107 -56.57 10.70 -27.82
CA ASN A 107 -56.97 12.10 -27.90
C ASN A 107 -57.22 12.77 -26.52
N PRO A 108 -56.22 12.73 -25.60
CA PRO A 108 -56.41 13.10 -24.20
C PRO A 108 -56.77 14.58 -24.03
N TYR A 109 -56.42 15.43 -24.96
CA TYR A 109 -56.69 16.88 -24.92
C TYR A 109 -58.06 17.25 -25.48
N ALA A 110 -58.83 16.30 -25.96
CA ALA A 110 -60.11 16.53 -26.58
C ALA A 110 -60.09 17.63 -27.66
N LEU A 111 -58.98 17.68 -28.39
CA LEU A 111 -58.78 18.64 -29.49
C LEU A 111 -59.64 18.21 -30.68
N SER A 112 -60.19 19.19 -31.38
CA SER A 112 -60.81 18.94 -32.69
C SER A 112 -59.78 18.25 -33.60
N PRO A 113 -60.17 17.27 -34.45
CA PRO A 113 -59.21 16.65 -35.34
C PRO A 113 -58.58 17.76 -36.21
N GLY A 114 -57.31 18.05 -35.88
CA GLY A 114 -56.54 19.02 -36.66
C GLY A 114 -56.10 18.39 -37.98
N PRO A 115 -55.72 19.19 -38.95
CA PRO A 115 -55.27 18.75 -40.27
C PRO A 115 -53.89 18.10 -40.23
N ASP A 116 -53.28 17.99 -39.03
CA ASP A 116 -51.87 17.58 -38.87
C ASP A 116 -51.75 16.07 -38.97
N SER A 117 -50.96 15.59 -39.91
CA SER A 117 -50.57 14.19 -39.96
C SER A 117 -49.68 13.84 -38.77
N PHE A 118 -49.70 12.55 -38.34
CA PHE A 118 -48.80 12.04 -37.33
C PHE A 118 -47.34 12.54 -37.47
N ALA A 119 -46.88 12.55 -38.73
CA ALA A 119 -45.51 12.98 -39.03
C ALA A 119 -45.25 14.46 -38.71
N GLN A 120 -46.23 15.33 -38.94
CA GLN A 120 -46.12 16.76 -38.63
C GLN A 120 -46.13 16.98 -37.12
N LEU A 121 -47.03 16.32 -36.38
CA LEU A 121 -47.11 16.37 -34.93
C LEU A 121 -45.82 15.85 -34.27
N TRP A 122 -45.32 14.70 -34.75
CA TRP A 122 -44.08 14.11 -34.29
C TRP A 122 -42.87 15.02 -34.51
N LEU A 123 -42.70 15.53 -35.74
CA LEU A 123 -41.59 16.42 -36.09
C LEU A 123 -41.63 17.72 -35.31
N HIS A 124 -42.81 18.32 -35.15
CA HIS A 124 -42.99 19.54 -34.37
C HIS A 124 -42.57 19.33 -32.91
N LYS A 125 -42.99 18.23 -32.25
CA LYS A 125 -42.61 17.88 -30.88
C LYS A 125 -41.13 17.60 -30.78
N PHE A 126 -40.53 16.91 -31.76
CA PHE A 126 -39.11 16.64 -31.76
C PHE A 126 -38.29 17.93 -31.83
N LEU A 127 -38.61 18.82 -32.77
CA LEU A 127 -37.88 20.08 -32.92
C LEU A 127 -38.10 21.03 -31.73
N GLY A 128 -39.33 21.11 -31.21
CA GLY A 128 -39.67 21.94 -30.06
C GLY A 128 -39.03 21.45 -28.74
N GLY A 129 -38.75 20.14 -28.64
CA GLY A 129 -38.19 19.53 -27.44
C GLY A 129 -36.67 19.35 -27.43
N LEU A 130 -35.94 19.66 -28.50
CA LEU A 130 -34.52 19.38 -28.66
C LEU A 130 -33.66 19.81 -27.45
N LEU A 131 -33.89 21.03 -26.95
CA LEU A 131 -33.15 21.55 -25.78
C LEU A 131 -33.43 20.74 -24.52
N ALA A 132 -34.70 20.39 -24.27
CA ALA A 132 -35.10 19.61 -23.11
C ALA A 132 -34.48 18.20 -23.15
N TYR A 133 -34.48 17.55 -24.34
CA TYR A 133 -33.87 16.24 -24.53
C TYR A 133 -32.36 16.29 -24.31
N ALA A 134 -31.68 17.33 -24.81
CA ALA A 134 -30.26 17.54 -24.60
C ALA A 134 -29.91 17.74 -23.13
N ILE A 135 -30.69 18.54 -22.41
CA ILE A 135 -30.52 18.76 -20.97
C ILE A 135 -30.71 17.44 -20.20
N LEU A 136 -31.82 16.73 -20.48
CA LEU A 136 -32.14 15.49 -19.77
C LEU A 136 -31.11 14.40 -20.03
N TYR A 137 -30.69 14.23 -21.28
CA TYR A 137 -29.61 13.32 -21.66
C TYR A 137 -28.29 13.67 -20.94
N SER A 138 -27.94 14.97 -20.88
CA SER A 138 -26.75 15.46 -20.23
C SER A 138 -26.79 15.22 -18.69
N ILE A 139 -27.96 15.40 -18.07
CA ILE A 139 -28.14 15.10 -16.64
C ILE A 139 -27.90 13.61 -16.37
N ILE A 140 -28.46 12.71 -17.20
CA ILE A 140 -28.24 11.26 -17.05
C ILE A 140 -26.75 10.92 -17.18
N LEU A 141 -26.05 11.49 -18.16
CA LEU A 141 -24.61 11.32 -18.33
C LEU A 141 -23.81 11.83 -17.14
N LEU A 142 -24.14 13.04 -16.65
CA LEU A 142 -23.46 13.67 -15.52
C LEU A 142 -23.60 12.84 -14.26
N VAL A 143 -24.83 12.41 -13.93
CA VAL A 143 -25.09 11.54 -12.79
C VAL A 143 -24.34 10.22 -12.92
N GLY A 144 -24.38 9.60 -14.11
CA GLY A 144 -23.62 8.38 -14.37
C GLY A 144 -22.11 8.55 -14.18
N TYR A 145 -21.56 9.66 -14.68
CA TYR A 145 -20.15 9.99 -14.50
C TYR A 145 -19.78 10.23 -13.02
N MET A 146 -20.61 10.98 -12.29
CA MET A 146 -20.39 11.23 -10.85
C MET A 146 -20.40 9.94 -10.03
N LEU A 147 -21.38 9.05 -10.29
CA LEU A 147 -21.45 7.76 -9.59
C LEU A 147 -20.22 6.89 -9.87
N GLN A 148 -19.79 6.84 -11.14
CA GLN A 148 -18.60 6.10 -11.54
C GLN A 148 -17.31 6.68 -10.91
N SER A 149 -17.19 8.01 -10.93
CA SER A 149 -16.03 8.71 -10.35
C SER A 149 -15.94 8.45 -8.83
N ARG A 150 -17.06 8.49 -8.11
CA ARG A 150 -17.11 8.14 -6.69
C ARG A 150 -16.69 6.68 -6.43
N GLU A 151 -17.20 5.75 -7.24
CA GLU A 151 -16.84 4.33 -7.11
C GLU A 151 -15.33 4.11 -7.33
N GLN A 152 -14.75 4.77 -8.34
CA GLN A 152 -13.29 4.72 -8.60
C GLN A 152 -12.50 5.30 -7.44
N LEU A 153 -12.90 6.47 -6.93
CA LEU A 153 -12.23 7.11 -5.79
C LEU A 153 -12.25 6.21 -4.55
N THR A 154 -13.40 5.62 -4.22
CA THR A 154 -13.53 4.70 -3.08
C THR A 154 -12.64 3.47 -3.25
N ARG A 155 -12.58 2.90 -4.47
CA ARG A 155 -11.69 1.76 -4.76
C ARG A 155 -10.22 2.14 -4.59
N GLN A 156 -9.80 3.30 -5.09
CA GLN A 156 -8.42 3.79 -4.92
C GLN A 156 -8.08 4.02 -3.45
N GLN A 157 -8.99 4.62 -2.67
CA GLN A 157 -8.78 4.83 -1.23
C GLN A 157 -8.63 3.49 -0.47
N THR A 158 -9.48 2.51 -0.78
CA THR A 158 -9.41 1.19 -0.16
C THR A 158 -8.09 0.47 -0.50
N GLU A 159 -7.66 0.54 -1.75
CA GLU A 159 -6.39 -0.09 -2.18
C GLU A 159 -5.18 0.61 -1.55
N THR A 160 -5.18 1.95 -1.49
CA THR A 160 -4.12 2.71 -0.82
C THR A 160 -4.05 2.38 0.68
N ALA A 161 -5.19 2.29 1.36
CA ALA A 161 -5.23 1.89 2.76
C ALA A 161 -4.67 0.47 2.97
N ARG A 162 -5.01 -0.47 2.10
CA ARG A 162 -4.49 -1.84 2.12
C ARG A 162 -2.98 -1.91 1.90
N LEU A 163 -2.48 -1.14 0.92
CA LEU A 163 -1.04 -1.08 0.64
C LEU A 163 -0.26 -0.48 1.81
N ASN A 164 -0.79 0.59 2.44
CA ASN A 164 -0.19 1.19 3.62
C ASN A 164 -0.18 0.22 4.82
N GLU A 165 -1.24 -0.56 5.02
CA GLU A 165 -1.28 -1.61 6.05
C GLU A 165 -0.20 -2.69 5.79
N GLN A 166 -0.07 -3.14 4.53
CA GLN A 166 0.96 -4.12 4.16
C GLN A 166 2.37 -3.57 4.36
N LEU A 167 2.60 -2.31 3.98
CA LEU A 167 3.88 -1.62 4.19
C LEU A 167 4.21 -1.54 5.68
N SER A 168 3.27 -1.10 6.52
CA SER A 168 3.46 -1.02 7.97
C SER A 168 3.76 -2.39 8.59
N LYS A 169 3.05 -3.45 8.16
CA LYS A 169 3.34 -4.83 8.61
C LYS A 169 4.72 -5.30 8.16
N ALA A 170 5.14 -4.98 6.94
CA ALA A 170 6.46 -5.32 6.43
C ALA A 170 7.56 -4.59 7.21
N GLN A 171 7.38 -3.30 7.50
CA GLN A 171 8.30 -2.50 8.31
C GLN A 171 8.41 -3.04 9.74
N LEU A 172 7.28 -3.35 10.39
CA LEU A 172 7.27 -3.98 11.71
C LEU A 172 7.97 -5.34 11.73
N ASN A 173 7.77 -6.15 10.70
CA ASN A 173 8.45 -7.44 10.58
C ASN A 173 9.94 -7.29 10.32
N ALA A 174 10.37 -6.29 9.55
CA ALA A 174 11.76 -5.97 9.34
C ALA A 174 12.41 -5.52 10.66
N LEU A 175 11.77 -4.62 11.39
CA LEU A 175 12.24 -4.15 12.70
C LEU A 175 12.34 -5.30 13.72
N ARG A 176 11.32 -6.19 13.78
CA ARG A 176 11.35 -7.38 14.65
C ARG A 176 12.49 -8.35 14.33
N ARG A 177 12.93 -8.42 13.06
CA ARG A 177 14.06 -9.28 12.65
C ARG A 177 15.42 -8.70 13.00
N GLN A 178 15.53 -7.40 13.26
CA GLN A 178 16.75 -6.74 13.68
C GLN A 178 17.10 -7.04 15.15
N ILE A 179 16.11 -7.37 15.97
CA ILE A 179 16.32 -7.79 17.36
C ILE A 179 16.15 -9.32 17.39
N GLU A 180 17.20 -10.07 17.72
CA GLU A 180 17.07 -11.51 17.94
C GLU A 180 16.16 -11.75 19.17
N PRO A 181 14.94 -12.32 19.01
CA PRO A 181 14.03 -12.49 20.15
C PRO A 181 14.64 -13.34 21.26
N HIS A 182 15.45 -14.31 20.88
CA HIS A 182 16.14 -15.19 21.81
C HIS A 182 17.17 -14.44 22.69
N PHE A 183 17.85 -13.44 22.12
CA PHE A 183 18.74 -12.56 22.91
C PHE A 183 17.96 -11.80 23.98
N LEU A 184 16.83 -11.20 23.61
CA LEU A 184 15.99 -10.45 24.53
C LEU A 184 15.47 -11.33 25.68
N PHE A 185 14.88 -12.49 25.37
CA PHE A 185 14.39 -13.42 26.38
C PHE A 185 15.48 -13.91 27.31
N ASN A 186 16.68 -14.23 26.80
CA ASN A 186 17.79 -14.69 27.61
C ASN A 186 18.33 -13.56 28.51
N THR A 187 18.38 -12.33 28.03
CA THR A 187 18.80 -11.16 28.82
C THR A 187 17.82 -10.90 29.98
N LEU A 188 16.50 -10.93 29.68
CA LEU A 188 15.48 -10.79 30.74
C LEU A 188 15.54 -11.92 31.78
N ASN A 189 15.78 -13.15 31.35
CA ASN A 189 15.96 -14.27 32.27
C ASN A 189 17.22 -14.11 33.14
N ALA A 190 18.33 -13.61 32.58
CA ALA A 190 19.52 -13.31 33.33
C ALA A 190 19.30 -12.20 34.36
N ILE A 191 18.58 -11.12 33.98
CA ILE A 191 18.17 -10.06 34.91
C ILE A 191 17.36 -10.66 36.07
N ALA A 192 16.35 -11.49 35.75
CA ALA A 192 15.54 -12.15 36.78
C ALA A 192 16.37 -13.06 37.71
N GLY A 193 17.41 -13.71 37.19
CA GLY A 193 18.39 -14.48 37.98
C GLY A 193 19.16 -13.60 38.93
N LEU A 194 19.71 -12.48 38.45
CA LEU A 194 20.47 -11.53 39.30
C LEU A 194 19.61 -10.96 40.44
N VAL A 195 18.35 -10.64 40.17
CA VAL A 195 17.40 -10.15 41.19
C VAL A 195 17.15 -11.24 42.26
N ARG A 196 16.97 -12.48 41.86
CA ARG A 196 16.80 -13.60 42.82
C ARG A 196 18.05 -13.82 43.69
N GLU A 197 19.22 -13.59 43.12
CA GLU A 197 20.51 -13.66 43.81
C GLU A 197 20.82 -12.42 44.65
N GLN A 198 19.89 -11.45 44.70
CA GLN A 198 20.04 -10.15 45.38
C GLN A 198 21.22 -9.28 44.84
N ARG A 199 21.65 -9.54 43.61
CA ARG A 199 22.69 -8.77 42.90
C ARG A 199 22.07 -7.59 42.16
N ASN A 200 21.40 -6.71 42.89
CA ASN A 200 20.55 -5.67 42.32
C ASN A 200 21.34 -4.65 41.46
N ASP A 201 22.55 -4.28 41.84
CA ASP A 201 23.39 -3.34 41.07
C ASP A 201 23.74 -3.90 39.68
N ALA A 202 24.06 -5.21 39.62
CA ALA A 202 24.32 -5.89 38.37
C ALA A 202 23.04 -5.99 37.52
N ALA A 203 21.87 -6.20 38.12
CA ALA A 203 20.59 -6.22 37.42
C ALA A 203 20.26 -4.84 36.84
N VAL A 204 20.45 -3.75 37.60
CA VAL A 204 20.22 -2.37 37.12
C VAL A 204 21.16 -2.02 35.97
N THR A 205 22.46 -2.38 36.10
CA THR A 205 23.45 -2.19 35.02
C THR A 205 23.04 -2.91 33.74
N MET A 206 22.55 -4.15 33.87
CA MET A 206 22.10 -4.94 32.74
C MET A 206 20.83 -4.38 32.07
N ILE A 207 19.88 -3.85 32.85
CA ILE A 207 18.67 -3.18 32.34
C ILE A 207 19.08 -1.92 31.57
N ALA A 208 19.98 -1.11 32.12
CA ALA A 208 20.47 0.11 31.43
C ALA A 208 21.17 -0.24 30.12
N GLY A 209 22.07 -1.24 30.11
CA GLY A 209 22.74 -1.73 28.91
C GLY A 209 21.78 -2.26 27.87
N LEU A 210 20.76 -3.03 28.27
CA LEU A 210 19.71 -3.52 27.37
C LEU A 210 18.88 -2.36 26.76
N SER A 211 18.53 -1.36 27.58
CA SER A 211 17.78 -0.19 27.12
C SER A 211 18.57 0.60 26.09
N ASP A 212 19.86 0.81 26.31
CA ASP A 212 20.76 1.51 25.37
C ASP A 212 20.95 0.71 24.08
N PHE A 213 21.10 -0.62 24.19
CA PHE A 213 21.18 -1.50 23.03
C PHE A 213 19.91 -1.41 22.16
N LEU A 214 18.73 -1.53 22.77
CA LEU A 214 17.45 -1.45 22.06
C LEU A 214 17.22 -0.09 21.43
N ARG A 215 17.55 1.00 22.14
CA ARG A 215 17.43 2.37 21.61
C ARG A 215 18.28 2.53 20.36
N ARG A 216 19.50 2.05 20.35
CA ARG A 216 20.40 2.15 19.21
C ARG A 216 19.92 1.33 18.01
N VAL A 217 19.46 0.09 18.21
CA VAL A 217 18.88 -0.73 17.14
C VAL A 217 17.72 -0.03 16.46
N VAL A 218 16.90 0.74 17.22
CA VAL A 218 15.77 1.49 16.66
C VAL A 218 16.21 2.77 15.96
N GLN A 219 17.17 3.52 16.52
CA GLN A 219 17.62 4.82 16.00
C GLN A 219 18.55 4.70 14.78
N ASP A 220 19.45 3.72 14.78
CA ASP A 220 20.44 3.56 13.71
C ASP A 220 19.93 2.73 12.52
N SER A 221 18.67 2.31 12.53
CA SER A 221 18.05 1.59 11.40
C SER A 221 18.07 2.42 10.10
N ASP A 222 18.13 3.74 10.20
CA ASP A 222 18.10 4.65 9.06
C ASP A 222 19.50 5.03 8.55
N LYS A 223 20.56 4.78 9.33
CA LYS A 223 21.93 5.06 8.92
C LYS A 223 22.47 3.91 8.06
N GLN A 224 22.90 4.21 6.85
CA GLN A 224 23.54 3.21 5.99
C GLN A 224 24.96 2.86 6.43
N GLN A 225 25.72 3.86 6.84
CA GLN A 225 27.12 3.74 7.30
C GLN A 225 27.33 4.53 8.58
N VAL A 226 28.26 4.04 9.42
CA VAL A 226 28.67 4.66 10.68
C VAL A 226 30.19 4.54 10.85
N PRO A 227 30.86 5.39 11.66
CA PRO A 227 32.24 5.19 12.01
C PRO A 227 32.46 3.82 12.69
N LEU A 228 33.60 3.20 12.43
CA LEU A 228 33.98 1.91 13.05
C LEU A 228 33.95 1.99 14.59
N GLU A 229 34.32 3.13 15.15
CA GLU A 229 34.24 3.37 16.60
C GLU A 229 32.83 3.10 17.13
N GLU A 230 31.80 3.65 16.47
CA GLU A 230 30.43 3.47 16.88
C GLU A 230 30.02 1.98 16.80
N GLU A 231 30.44 1.28 15.75
CA GLU A 231 30.13 -0.14 15.54
C GLU A 231 30.80 -1.02 16.61
N LEU A 232 32.07 -0.71 16.95
CA LEU A 232 32.80 -1.41 18.01
C LEU A 232 32.23 -1.12 19.41
N GLU A 233 31.82 0.12 19.66
CA GLU A 233 31.15 0.46 20.93
C GLU A 233 29.82 -0.32 21.11
N PHE A 234 29.04 -0.38 20.04
CA PHE A 234 27.80 -1.16 20.05
C PHE A 234 28.05 -2.66 20.28
N THR A 235 29.07 -3.19 19.60
CA THR A 235 29.49 -4.59 19.76
C THR A 235 29.97 -4.87 21.15
N ARG A 236 30.73 -3.98 21.78
CA ARG A 236 31.17 -4.10 23.18
C ARG A 236 29.99 -4.16 24.14
N LYS A 237 29.02 -3.26 24.01
CA LYS A 237 27.78 -3.24 24.82
C LYS A 237 27.03 -4.58 24.73
N TYR A 238 26.89 -5.11 23.50
CA TYR A 238 26.29 -6.44 23.30
C TYR A 238 27.07 -7.56 24.05
N LEU A 239 28.40 -7.57 23.91
CA LEU A 239 29.26 -8.57 24.55
C LEU A 239 29.28 -8.43 26.08
N ASP A 240 29.19 -7.22 26.61
CA ASP A 240 29.07 -6.97 28.05
C ASP A 240 27.76 -7.57 28.60
N ILE A 241 26.67 -7.41 27.93
CA ILE A 241 25.39 -8.06 28.28
C ILE A 241 25.53 -9.58 28.25
N GLN A 242 26.16 -10.12 27.21
CA GLN A 242 26.40 -11.58 27.11
C GLN A 242 27.36 -12.08 28.19
N LYS A 243 28.35 -11.28 28.58
CA LYS A 243 29.29 -11.60 29.66
C LYS A 243 28.59 -11.80 31.01
N VAL A 244 27.60 -10.98 31.31
CA VAL A 244 26.77 -11.18 32.52
C VAL A 244 26.03 -12.51 32.47
N ARG A 245 25.53 -12.91 31.30
CA ARG A 245 24.81 -14.17 31.10
C ARG A 245 25.71 -15.40 31.19
N PHE A 246 26.88 -15.32 30.58
CA PHE A 246 27.83 -16.46 30.53
C PHE A 246 28.83 -16.44 31.66
N ALA A 247 28.89 -15.36 32.47
CA ALA A 247 29.83 -15.14 33.56
C ALA A 247 31.29 -15.37 33.10
N ASP A 248 32.06 -16.12 33.87
CA ASP A 248 33.48 -16.40 33.58
C ASP A 248 33.70 -17.23 32.30
N ARG A 249 32.64 -17.75 31.71
CA ARG A 249 32.70 -18.54 30.46
C ARG A 249 32.89 -17.71 29.21
N LEU A 250 32.64 -16.37 29.24
CA LEU A 250 32.86 -15.48 28.10
C LEU A 250 33.95 -14.47 28.43
N GLN A 251 35.02 -14.52 27.66
CA GLN A 251 36.02 -13.47 27.60
C GLN A 251 36.02 -12.85 26.21
N PHE A 252 36.28 -11.56 26.10
CA PHE A 252 36.42 -10.92 24.80
C PHE A 252 37.46 -9.82 24.79
N THR A 253 38.09 -9.60 23.63
CA THR A 253 39.06 -8.55 23.38
C THR A 253 38.70 -7.86 22.04
N VAL A 254 38.94 -6.54 22.01
CA VAL A 254 38.75 -5.72 20.80
C VAL A 254 40.06 -4.98 20.53
N ASP A 255 40.73 -5.34 19.45
CA ASP A 255 41.97 -4.75 18.98
C ASP A 255 41.75 -3.97 17.68
N ALA A 256 41.68 -2.65 17.79
CA ALA A 256 41.48 -1.74 16.67
C ALA A 256 42.36 -0.50 16.86
N PRO A 257 43.34 -0.29 15.99
CA PRO A 257 44.15 0.91 15.98
C PRO A 257 43.31 2.17 15.91
N SER A 258 43.65 3.23 16.67
CA SER A 258 42.88 4.48 16.76
C SER A 258 42.66 5.15 15.41
N GLU A 259 43.61 5.01 14.49
CA GLU A 259 43.54 5.53 13.12
C GLU A 259 42.45 4.88 12.26
N LEU A 260 41.97 3.67 12.62
CA LEU A 260 40.93 2.95 11.91
C LEU A 260 39.53 3.25 12.44
N LEU A 261 39.39 3.86 13.61
CA LEU A 261 38.12 4.10 14.29
C LEU A 261 37.19 5.04 13.49
N VAL A 262 37.78 5.95 12.67
CA VAL A 262 37.04 6.89 11.84
C VAL A 262 36.58 6.30 10.49
N ALA A 263 36.99 5.05 10.17
CA ALA A 263 36.63 4.38 8.92
C ALA A 263 35.09 4.15 8.86
N GLN A 264 34.48 4.43 7.71
CA GLN A 264 33.07 4.18 7.50
C GLN A 264 32.80 2.71 7.22
N VAL A 265 31.89 2.14 8.00
CA VAL A 265 31.43 0.75 7.87
C VAL A 265 29.89 0.71 7.83
N PRO A 266 29.27 -0.29 7.21
CA PRO A 266 27.83 -0.44 7.26
C PRO A 266 27.35 -0.61 8.71
N SER A 267 26.32 0.13 9.09
CA SER A 267 25.75 0.04 10.46
C SER A 267 25.34 -1.40 10.77
N LEU A 268 25.58 -1.88 12.00
CA LEU A 268 25.24 -3.21 12.48
C LEU A 268 25.88 -4.36 11.65
N ILE A 269 27.09 -4.15 11.09
CA ILE A 269 27.76 -5.16 10.27
C ILE A 269 28.51 -6.20 11.12
N LEU A 270 29.07 -5.81 12.27
CA LEU A 270 29.73 -6.73 13.18
C LEU A 270 28.74 -7.56 13.99
N GLN A 271 27.53 -7.05 14.21
CA GLN A 271 26.53 -7.70 15.04
C GLN A 271 26.25 -9.16 14.65
N PRO A 272 25.90 -9.51 13.37
CA PRO A 272 25.65 -10.89 12.98
C PRO A 272 26.88 -11.81 13.14
N MET A 273 28.09 -11.26 12.98
CA MET A 273 29.32 -12.02 13.13
C MET A 273 29.54 -12.37 14.60
N VAL A 274 29.36 -11.42 15.51
CA VAL A 274 29.50 -11.58 16.92
C VAL A 274 28.40 -12.46 17.54
N GLU A 275 27.14 -12.27 17.08
CA GLU A 275 26.04 -13.17 17.45
C GLU A 275 26.33 -14.63 17.09
N ASN A 276 26.85 -14.86 15.88
CA ASN A 276 27.29 -16.22 15.49
C ASN A 276 28.40 -16.75 16.39
N ALA A 277 29.39 -15.93 16.71
CA ALA A 277 30.49 -16.31 17.65
C ALA A 277 29.95 -16.70 19.00
N VAL A 278 29.00 -15.96 19.57
CA VAL A 278 28.37 -16.30 20.86
C VAL A 278 27.53 -17.57 20.74
N LYS A 279 26.65 -17.66 19.74
CA LYS A 279 25.65 -18.73 19.58
C LYS A 279 26.28 -20.07 19.21
N HIS A 280 27.21 -20.06 18.28
CA HIS A 280 27.81 -21.26 17.70
C HIS A 280 29.17 -21.61 18.32
N GLY A 281 29.86 -20.63 18.91
CA GLY A 281 31.10 -20.81 19.65
C GLY A 281 30.82 -21.00 21.14
N ILE A 282 30.70 -19.91 21.88
CA ILE A 282 30.70 -19.88 23.35
C ILE A 282 29.55 -20.69 23.95
N ALA A 283 28.33 -20.53 23.45
CA ALA A 283 27.17 -21.21 24.00
C ALA A 283 27.25 -22.75 23.92
N LYS A 284 28.02 -23.27 22.97
CA LYS A 284 28.21 -24.73 22.78
C LYS A 284 29.36 -25.33 23.55
N ARG A 285 30.17 -24.53 24.25
CA ARG A 285 31.31 -25.01 25.08
C ARG A 285 30.98 -24.88 26.55
N VAL A 286 31.07 -25.97 27.30
CA VAL A 286 30.85 -25.97 28.77
C VAL A 286 31.90 -25.11 29.47
N GLN A 287 33.17 -25.21 29.04
CA GLN A 287 34.28 -24.42 29.57
C GLN A 287 34.29 -22.96 29.10
N GLY A 288 33.39 -22.59 28.20
CA GLY A 288 33.38 -21.26 27.60
C GLY A 288 34.50 -21.03 26.59
N GLY A 289 34.90 -19.80 26.38
CA GLY A 289 35.95 -19.41 25.44
C GLY A 289 36.08 -17.90 25.27
N ALA A 290 36.97 -17.51 24.39
CA ALA A 290 37.24 -16.12 24.03
C ALA A 290 36.67 -15.75 22.69
N ILE A 291 36.24 -14.49 22.56
CA ILE A 291 35.94 -13.83 21.29
C ILE A 291 36.98 -12.73 21.10
N ARG A 292 37.60 -12.69 19.93
CA ARG A 292 38.55 -11.65 19.55
C ARG A 292 38.05 -10.92 18.33
N ILE A 293 38.01 -9.60 18.41
CA ILE A 293 37.63 -8.72 17.31
C ILE A 293 38.86 -7.90 16.97
N ALA A 294 39.29 -7.93 15.70
CA ALA A 294 40.45 -7.17 15.25
C ALA A 294 40.13 -6.37 13.99
N ALA A 295 40.70 -5.17 13.90
CA ALA A 295 40.64 -4.33 12.72
C ALA A 295 42.04 -4.08 12.16
N VAL A 296 42.23 -4.33 10.85
CA VAL A 296 43.52 -4.15 10.20
C VAL A 296 43.29 -3.46 8.85
N ARG A 297 44.17 -2.52 8.49
CA ARG A 297 44.20 -1.93 7.14
C ARG A 297 45.32 -2.56 6.29
N SER A 298 44.97 -3.07 5.11
CA SER A 298 45.90 -3.62 4.17
C SER A 298 45.46 -3.30 2.74
N ASN A 299 46.40 -2.81 1.90
CA ASN A 299 46.16 -2.55 0.47
C ASN A 299 44.92 -1.69 0.17
N GLY A 300 44.65 -0.66 0.97
CA GLY A 300 43.45 0.21 0.80
C GLY A 300 42.14 -0.43 1.23
N MET A 301 42.17 -1.61 1.85
CA MET A 301 41.03 -2.30 2.42
C MET A 301 41.06 -2.27 3.94
N LEU A 302 39.91 -2.09 4.55
CA LEU A 302 39.68 -2.35 5.98
C LEU A 302 39.26 -3.82 6.13
N ARG A 303 40.00 -4.57 6.93
CA ARG A 303 39.68 -5.95 7.28
C ARG A 303 39.24 -5.98 8.76
N LEU A 304 38.07 -6.57 8.99
CA LEU A 304 37.48 -6.82 10.30
C LEU A 304 37.41 -8.33 10.52
N ASP A 305 38.11 -8.80 11.54
CA ASP A 305 38.18 -10.22 11.88
C ASP A 305 37.44 -10.44 13.20
N VAL A 306 36.54 -11.42 13.24
CA VAL A 306 35.86 -11.89 14.43
C VAL A 306 36.23 -13.37 14.61
N TYR A 307 37.04 -13.64 15.60
CA TYR A 307 37.42 -15.01 15.99
C TYR A 307 36.68 -15.44 17.25
N ASN A 308 36.26 -16.69 17.32
CA ASN A 308 35.75 -17.29 18.52
C ASN A 308 36.33 -18.67 18.74
N ASP A 309 36.59 -19.00 20.01
CA ASP A 309 36.76 -20.39 20.44
C ASP A 309 35.45 -21.15 20.26
N GLY A 310 35.52 -22.40 19.82
CA GLY A 310 34.31 -23.19 19.63
C GLY A 310 34.47 -24.34 18.65
N PRO A 311 33.38 -25.10 18.45
CA PRO A 311 33.37 -26.15 17.44
C PRO A 311 33.72 -25.63 16.09
N CYS A 312 34.54 -26.35 15.35
CA CYS A 312 34.88 -26.08 13.97
C CYS A 312 33.62 -26.17 13.06
N LEU A 313 33.64 -25.43 11.95
CA LEU A 313 32.63 -25.52 10.91
C LEU A 313 32.64 -26.94 10.31
N SER A 314 31.47 -27.48 10.03
CA SER A 314 31.33 -28.76 9.33
C SER A 314 31.77 -28.59 7.84
N ALA A 315 32.18 -29.68 7.20
CA ALA A 315 32.66 -29.66 5.81
C ALA A 315 31.65 -29.05 4.80
N ASN A 316 30.35 -29.04 5.13
CA ASN A 316 29.25 -28.55 4.27
C ASN A 316 28.63 -27.23 4.79
N TRP A 317 29.37 -26.45 5.60
CA TRP A 317 28.81 -25.24 6.22
C TRP A 317 28.35 -24.17 5.21
N GLU A 318 28.95 -24.11 4.03
CA GLU A 318 28.59 -23.15 2.98
C GLU A 318 27.12 -23.31 2.51
N ASN A 319 26.62 -24.53 2.48
CA ASN A 319 25.24 -24.86 2.12
C ASN A 319 24.25 -24.57 3.26
N HIS A 320 24.74 -24.31 4.46
CA HIS A 320 23.94 -24.09 5.67
C HIS A 320 24.24 -22.72 6.32
N SER A 321 24.76 -21.76 5.54
CA SER A 321 24.99 -20.41 6.04
C SER A 321 23.66 -19.82 6.56
N GLY A 322 23.61 -19.55 7.86
CA GLY A 322 22.41 -19.04 8.53
C GLY A 322 21.94 -17.71 7.91
N VAL A 323 20.66 -17.41 8.09
CA VAL A 323 19.98 -16.21 7.53
C VAL A 323 20.77 -14.92 7.82
N GLY A 324 21.45 -14.80 8.96
CA GLY A 324 22.23 -13.62 9.32
C GLY A 324 23.38 -13.33 8.37
N MET A 325 24.23 -14.33 8.08
CA MET A 325 25.39 -14.16 7.19
C MET A 325 24.97 -13.98 5.72
N ALA A 326 23.88 -14.61 5.28
CA ALA A 326 23.30 -14.39 3.95
C ALA A 326 22.83 -12.94 3.77
N ASN A 327 22.19 -12.37 4.80
CA ASN A 327 21.76 -10.97 4.80
C ASN A 327 22.97 -10.02 4.77
N VAL A 328 24.02 -10.29 5.53
CA VAL A 328 25.28 -9.54 5.48
C VAL A 328 25.84 -9.53 4.06
N ARG A 329 25.95 -10.69 3.42
CA ARG A 329 26.45 -10.81 2.05
C ARG A 329 25.61 -10.02 1.04
N THR A 330 24.28 -10.12 1.14
CA THR A 330 23.33 -9.39 0.26
C THR A 330 23.49 -7.90 0.43
N ARG A 331 23.57 -7.40 1.67
CA ARG A 331 23.76 -5.98 1.97
C ARG A 331 25.09 -5.46 1.46
N LEU A 332 26.18 -6.20 1.66
CA LEU A 332 27.50 -5.83 1.15
C LEU A 332 27.55 -5.79 -0.38
N LYS A 333 26.88 -6.74 -1.04
CA LYS A 333 26.76 -6.75 -2.49
C LYS A 333 26.00 -5.50 -3.00
N SER A 334 24.98 -5.06 -2.30
CA SER A 334 24.24 -3.83 -2.65
C SER A 334 25.08 -2.58 -2.47
N LEU A 335 25.91 -2.49 -1.41
CA LEU A 335 26.70 -1.30 -1.10
C LEU A 335 28.02 -1.21 -1.87
N TYR A 336 28.70 -2.34 -2.05
CA TYR A 336 30.08 -2.37 -2.59
C TYR A 336 30.24 -3.16 -3.89
N GLY A 337 29.15 -3.73 -4.43
CA GLY A 337 29.19 -4.56 -5.65
C GLY A 337 30.07 -5.79 -5.45
N ALA A 338 31.17 -5.87 -6.21
CA ALA A 338 32.18 -6.93 -6.09
C ALA A 338 33.39 -6.56 -5.22
N LYS A 339 33.43 -5.33 -4.66
CA LYS A 339 34.59 -4.80 -3.93
C LYS A 339 34.55 -5.13 -2.41
N PHE A 340 34.13 -6.32 -2.04
CA PHE A 340 34.17 -6.79 -0.67
C PHE A 340 34.58 -8.26 -0.62
N GLY A 341 35.12 -8.68 0.54
CA GLY A 341 35.41 -10.08 0.83
C GLY A 341 34.70 -10.48 2.13
N LEU A 342 34.07 -11.65 2.15
CA LEU A 342 33.51 -12.25 3.36
C LEU A 342 33.84 -13.72 3.36
N THR A 343 34.72 -14.12 4.28
CA THR A 343 35.22 -15.49 4.43
C THR A 343 35.00 -16.01 5.84
N MET A 344 34.85 -17.31 5.98
CA MET A 344 34.68 -17.98 7.25
C MET A 344 35.56 -19.22 7.22
N GLN A 345 36.44 -19.40 8.23
CA GLN A 345 37.41 -20.48 8.24
C GLN A 345 37.65 -21.03 9.65
N ASN A 346 37.99 -22.31 9.71
CA ASN A 346 38.43 -22.94 10.96
C ASN A 346 39.84 -22.47 11.34
N ARG A 347 40.06 -22.23 12.62
CA ARG A 347 41.36 -21.87 13.19
C ARG A 347 41.75 -22.89 14.25
N ALA A 348 43.03 -23.31 14.22
CA ALA A 348 43.59 -24.22 15.23
C ALA A 348 43.72 -23.50 16.59
N PRO A 349 43.61 -24.24 17.75
CA PRO A 349 43.25 -25.65 17.80
C PRO A 349 41.77 -25.93 17.60
N ASP A 350 40.86 -25.07 18.08
CA ASP A 350 39.41 -25.20 18.00
C ASP A 350 38.80 -23.82 17.97
N GLY A 351 38.38 -23.35 16.79
CA GLY A 351 37.75 -22.04 16.64
C GLY A 351 37.36 -21.73 15.22
N VAL A 352 36.60 -20.67 15.08
CA VAL A 352 36.15 -20.14 13.80
C VAL A 352 36.49 -18.67 13.70
N GLU A 353 36.99 -18.26 12.55
CA GLU A 353 37.27 -16.87 12.23
C GLU A 353 36.39 -16.44 11.05
N VAL A 354 35.69 -15.34 11.20
CA VAL A 354 34.96 -14.64 10.14
C VAL A 354 35.74 -13.38 9.80
N SER A 355 36.16 -13.28 8.56
CA SER A 355 36.90 -12.13 8.03
C SER A 355 36.05 -11.36 7.02
N LEU A 356 35.87 -10.07 7.28
CA LEU A 356 35.19 -9.13 6.41
C LEU A 356 36.20 -8.11 5.88
N SER A 357 36.30 -7.97 4.55
CA SER A 357 37.15 -6.96 3.91
C SER A 357 36.28 -5.96 3.14
N LEU A 358 36.49 -4.67 3.41
CA LEU A 358 35.73 -3.54 2.83
C LEU A 358 36.71 -2.51 2.28
N PRO A 359 36.35 -1.70 1.26
CA PRO A 359 37.11 -0.52 0.89
C PRO A 359 37.27 0.40 2.10
N TYR A 360 38.49 0.84 2.37
CA TYR A 360 38.75 1.81 3.44
C TYR A 360 38.28 3.20 2.97
N VAL A 361 37.24 3.72 3.58
CA VAL A 361 36.66 5.04 3.31
C VAL A 361 36.62 5.83 4.59
N LEU A 362 37.12 7.05 4.57
CA LEU A 362 36.96 8.01 5.66
C LEU A 362 35.60 8.68 5.54
N GLY A 363 34.95 8.97 6.66
CA GLY A 363 33.75 9.83 6.64
C GLY A 363 34.13 11.22 6.17
N ASP A 364 33.38 11.78 5.25
CA ASP A 364 33.49 13.20 4.93
C ASP A 364 33.16 13.97 6.21
N SER A 365 34.14 14.71 6.72
CA SER A 365 33.89 15.70 7.75
C SER A 365 32.83 16.66 7.18
N GLU A 366 31.62 16.66 7.70
CA GLU A 366 30.59 17.66 7.40
C GLU A 366 31.20 19.06 7.60
N GLY A 367 31.40 19.78 6.52
CA GLY A 367 31.86 21.15 6.60
C GLY A 367 32.64 21.62 5.38
N ASN A 368 32.01 21.69 4.24
CA ASN A 368 32.12 22.85 3.34
C ASN A 368 31.36 22.58 2.03
N THR A 369 30.11 22.96 1.97
CA THR A 369 29.50 23.33 0.70
C THR A 369 29.75 24.82 0.46
N PRO A 370 30.34 25.20 -0.67
CA PRO A 370 30.47 26.59 -1.05
C PRO A 370 29.12 27.24 -1.41
#